data_909417f5139793397d7b3d05379fe914
#
_entry.id   909417f5139793397d7b3d05379fe914
#
_cell.length_a   1.000
_cell.length_b   1.000
_cell.length_c   1.000
_cell.angle_alpha   90.00
_cell.angle_beta   90.00
_cell.angle_gamma   90.00
#
_symmetry.space_group_name_H-M   'P 1'
#
loop_
_entity.id
_entity.type
_entity.pdbx_description
1 polymer ?
#
loop_
_entity_poly.entity_id
_entity_poly.type
_entity_poly.pdbx_seq_one_letter_code
_entity_poly.pdbx_strand_id
1 'polypeptide(L)'
;MGKRVLIIGGAGFIGTNLSEHLIKSNMEVFCFDMSVPAKKVEGVRYICGDFFDDYSLMEALEGIDYVVHALSTVNPGNSNEKYLQGYERDFIQTTKLCKMIVDKKIRMIFLSSGGTVYGNQEIQPISEDALPRPINHYGNVKLCIENTIR
;
A
#
# COMPACT_ATOMS: atom_id res chain seq x y z
N MET A 1 14.13 -16.77 13.55
CA MET A 1 12.76 -16.26 13.31
C MET A 1 12.73 -15.56 11.97
N GLY A 2 11.73 -15.83 11.16
CA GLY A 2 11.53 -15.13 9.88
C GLY A 2 11.20 -13.66 10.09
N LYS A 3 11.41 -12.83 9.05
CA LYS A 3 10.99 -11.43 9.09
C LYS A 3 9.46 -11.31 9.04
N ARG A 4 8.91 -10.38 9.79
CA ARG A 4 7.47 -10.15 9.91
C ARG A 4 7.01 -9.06 8.94
N VAL A 5 6.10 -9.41 8.04
CA VAL A 5 5.61 -8.53 6.98
C VAL A 5 4.12 -8.29 7.17
N LEU A 6 3.71 -7.02 7.29
CA LEU A 6 2.31 -6.61 7.28
C LEU A 6 1.95 -6.12 5.88
N ILE A 7 0.92 -6.70 5.27
CA ILE A 7 0.36 -6.26 3.99
C ILE A 7 -0.94 -5.51 4.28
N ILE A 8 -0.94 -4.19 4.08
CA ILE A 8 -2.13 -3.34 4.18
C ILE A 8 -2.88 -3.43 2.84
N GLY A 9 -4.16 -3.80 2.88
CA GLY A 9 -4.91 -4.22 1.70
C GLY A 9 -4.63 -5.69 1.33
N GLY A 10 -4.32 -6.51 2.33
CA GLY A 10 -3.86 -7.89 2.17
C GLY A 10 -4.91 -8.86 1.62
N ALA A 11 -6.20 -8.54 1.73
CA ALA A 11 -7.28 -9.35 1.15
C ALA A 11 -7.51 -9.09 -0.35
N GLY A 12 -6.87 -8.06 -0.92
CA GLY A 12 -6.96 -7.72 -2.35
C GLY A 12 -6.16 -8.67 -3.25
N PHE A 13 -6.28 -8.47 -4.58
CA PHE A 13 -5.61 -9.30 -5.58
C PHE A 13 -4.08 -9.33 -5.39
N ILE A 14 -3.46 -8.16 -5.28
CA ILE A 14 -2.00 -8.08 -5.11
C ILE A 14 -1.60 -8.65 -3.75
N GLY A 15 -2.31 -8.29 -2.67
CA GLY A 15 -2.02 -8.74 -1.32
C GLY A 15 -2.05 -10.26 -1.18
N THR A 16 -3.06 -10.92 -1.75
CA THR A 16 -3.20 -12.38 -1.71
C THR A 16 -2.06 -13.08 -2.45
N ASN A 17 -1.74 -12.64 -3.68
CA ASN A 17 -0.66 -13.24 -4.47
C ASN A 17 0.72 -13.02 -3.82
N LEU A 18 0.95 -11.83 -3.27
CA LEU A 18 2.19 -11.52 -2.56
C LEU A 18 2.32 -12.37 -1.29
N SER A 19 1.24 -12.57 -0.55
CA SER A 19 1.21 -13.41 0.65
C SER A 19 1.69 -14.83 0.37
N GLU A 20 1.18 -15.46 -0.70
CA GLU A 20 1.61 -16.82 -1.11
C GLU A 20 3.13 -16.88 -1.38
N HIS A 21 3.68 -15.84 -2.01
CA HIS A 21 5.09 -15.79 -2.33
C HIS A 21 5.96 -15.57 -1.07
N LEU A 22 5.56 -14.68 -0.19
CA LEU A 22 6.30 -14.37 1.04
C LEU A 22 6.31 -15.55 2.02
N ILE A 23 5.20 -16.30 2.14
CA ILE A 23 5.16 -17.55 2.95
C ILE A 23 6.17 -18.57 2.42
N LYS A 24 6.24 -18.77 1.09
CA LYS A 24 7.24 -19.67 0.46
C LYS A 24 8.67 -19.21 0.70
N SER A 25 8.87 -17.92 0.97
CA SER A 25 10.18 -17.32 1.30
C SER A 25 10.48 -17.32 2.82
N ASN A 26 9.76 -18.13 3.61
CA ASN A 26 9.91 -18.24 5.06
C ASN A 26 9.72 -16.94 5.85
N MET A 27 8.87 -16.05 5.37
CA MET A 27 8.47 -14.85 6.10
C MET A 27 7.20 -15.12 6.93
N GLU A 28 7.05 -14.44 8.07
CA GLU A 28 5.80 -14.40 8.81
C GLU A 28 4.91 -13.32 8.20
N VAL A 29 3.78 -13.71 7.61
CA VAL A 29 2.92 -12.80 6.85
C VAL A 29 1.65 -12.48 7.62
N PHE A 30 1.37 -11.20 7.73
CA PHE A 30 0.17 -10.62 8.31
C PHE A 30 -0.56 -9.84 7.22
N CYS A 31 -1.86 -10.09 7.06
CA CYS A 31 -2.73 -9.33 6.16
C CYS A 31 -3.68 -8.46 6.98
N PHE A 32 -3.60 -7.14 6.81
CA PHE A 32 -4.49 -6.18 7.42
C PHE A 32 -5.48 -5.66 6.39
N ASP A 33 -6.77 -5.87 6.63
CA ASP A 33 -7.85 -5.45 5.73
C ASP A 33 -9.18 -5.36 6.49
N MET A 34 -10.17 -4.66 5.94
CA MET A 34 -11.53 -4.59 6.52
C MET A 34 -12.26 -5.94 6.48
N SER A 35 -11.83 -6.83 5.60
CA SER A 35 -12.42 -8.17 5.44
C SER A 35 -11.37 -9.24 5.27
N VAL A 36 -11.73 -10.47 5.59
CA VAL A 36 -10.89 -11.64 5.33
C VAL A 36 -11.31 -12.22 3.98
N PRO A 37 -10.37 -12.58 3.08
CA PRO A 37 -10.72 -13.14 1.79
C PRO A 37 -11.42 -14.50 1.95
N ALA A 38 -12.36 -14.81 1.04
CA ALA A 38 -13.09 -16.08 1.05
C ALA A 38 -12.12 -17.28 0.93
N LYS A 39 -11.07 -17.14 0.13
CA LYS A 39 -9.99 -18.12 0.02
C LYS A 39 -8.76 -17.61 0.77
N LYS A 40 -8.50 -18.20 1.93
CA LYS A 40 -7.33 -17.87 2.75
C LYS A 40 -6.06 -18.51 2.20
N VAL A 41 -4.94 -17.81 2.31
CA VAL A 41 -3.61 -18.38 2.08
C VAL A 41 -3.14 -19.06 3.36
N GLU A 42 -2.72 -20.31 3.27
CA GLU A 42 -2.21 -21.08 4.41
C GLU A 42 -0.95 -20.40 5.00
N GLY A 43 -0.86 -20.36 6.32
CA GLY A 43 0.25 -19.71 7.03
C GLY A 43 0.13 -18.20 7.20
N VAL A 44 -0.83 -17.53 6.56
CA VAL A 44 -1.08 -16.11 6.71
C VAL A 44 -1.94 -15.82 7.94
N ARG A 45 -1.55 -14.82 8.72
CA ARG A 45 -2.35 -14.28 9.83
C ARG A 45 -3.17 -13.09 9.34
N TYR A 46 -4.51 -13.21 9.39
CA TYR A 46 -5.42 -12.15 8.97
C TYR A 46 -5.84 -11.32 10.17
N ILE A 47 -5.63 -10.01 10.07
CA ILE A 47 -6.04 -8.99 11.05
C ILE A 47 -7.16 -8.19 10.38
N CYS A 48 -8.38 -8.31 10.92
CA CYS A 48 -9.51 -7.52 10.45
C CYS A 48 -9.50 -6.16 11.15
N GLY A 49 -9.42 -5.08 10.36
CA GLY A 49 -9.38 -3.72 10.88
C GLY A 49 -9.52 -2.68 9.77
N ASP A 50 -9.88 -1.46 10.15
CA ASP A 50 -9.98 -0.33 9.23
C ASP A 50 -8.65 0.43 9.19
N PHE A 51 -8.08 0.59 7.99
CA PHE A 51 -6.86 1.37 7.77
C PHE A 51 -6.99 2.83 8.26
N PHE A 52 -8.20 3.34 8.31
CA PHE A 52 -8.51 4.70 8.75
C PHE A 52 -8.77 4.82 10.26
N ASP A 53 -8.76 3.71 10.99
CA ASP A 53 -8.72 3.68 12.45
C ASP A 53 -7.25 3.60 12.90
N ASP A 54 -6.74 4.72 13.42
CA ASP A 54 -5.35 4.85 13.85
C ASP A 54 -4.99 3.83 14.96
N TYR A 55 -5.95 3.45 15.82
CA TYR A 55 -5.71 2.48 16.89
C TYR A 55 -5.52 1.06 16.33
N SER A 56 -6.44 0.58 15.48
CA SER A 56 -6.32 -0.73 14.82
C SER A 56 -5.05 -0.84 14.00
N LEU A 57 -4.66 0.25 13.32
CA LEU A 57 -3.44 0.28 12.52
C LEU A 57 -2.19 0.21 13.41
N MET A 58 -2.17 0.95 14.52
CA MET A 58 -1.05 0.90 15.46
C MET A 58 -0.87 -0.48 16.08
N GLU A 59 -1.95 -1.17 16.47
CA GLU A 59 -1.90 -2.56 16.96
C GLU A 59 -1.35 -3.51 15.90
N ALA A 60 -1.80 -3.39 14.65
CA ALA A 60 -1.33 -4.23 13.55
C ALA A 60 0.16 -4.05 13.24
N LEU A 61 0.75 -2.90 13.56
CA LEU A 61 2.16 -2.60 13.36
C LEU A 61 3.08 -3.16 14.47
N GLU A 62 2.53 -3.75 15.55
CA GLU A 62 3.35 -4.23 16.67
C GLU A 62 4.23 -5.43 16.28
N GLY A 63 5.54 -5.23 16.44
CA GLY A 63 6.57 -6.23 16.14
C GLY A 63 6.73 -6.55 14.66
N ILE A 64 6.27 -5.69 13.75
CA ILE A 64 6.44 -5.80 12.30
C ILE A 64 7.81 -5.27 11.89
N ASP A 65 8.48 -5.96 10.95
CA ASP A 65 9.74 -5.50 10.35
C ASP A 65 9.50 -4.70 9.06
N TYR A 66 8.49 -5.12 8.26
CA TYR A 66 8.19 -4.55 6.95
C TYR A 66 6.69 -4.33 6.76
N VAL A 67 6.34 -3.23 6.15
CA VAL A 67 4.98 -2.94 5.67
C VAL A 67 4.98 -2.95 4.14
N VAL A 68 4.02 -3.64 3.54
CA VAL A 68 3.65 -3.47 2.13
C VAL A 68 2.31 -2.75 2.08
N HIS A 69 2.32 -1.52 1.58
CA HIS A 69 1.11 -0.71 1.47
C HIS A 69 0.50 -0.87 0.07
N ALA A 70 -0.53 -1.73 -0.01
CA ALA A 70 -1.22 -2.11 -1.25
C ALA A 70 -2.67 -1.59 -1.33
N LEU A 71 -3.12 -0.81 -0.33
CA LEU A 71 -4.48 -0.28 -0.26
C LEU A 71 -4.59 1.04 -1.05
N SER A 72 -5.72 1.23 -1.71
CA SER A 72 -6.18 2.51 -2.22
C SER A 72 -7.71 2.53 -2.26
N THR A 73 -8.33 3.65 -1.89
CA THR A 73 -9.79 3.83 -1.90
C THR A 73 -10.32 4.30 -3.25
N VAL A 74 -9.42 4.76 -4.12
CA VAL A 74 -9.71 5.16 -5.50
C VAL A 74 -8.84 4.40 -6.49
N ASN A 75 -9.25 4.39 -7.75
CA ASN A 75 -8.53 3.77 -8.85
C ASN A 75 -8.46 4.73 -10.06
N PRO A 76 -7.69 4.43 -11.11
CA PRO A 76 -7.55 5.30 -12.27
C PRO A 76 -8.88 5.69 -12.94
N GLY A 77 -9.87 4.78 -12.94
CA GLY A 77 -11.15 4.99 -13.63
C GLY A 77 -12.13 5.87 -12.87
N ASN A 78 -12.05 5.95 -11.54
CA ASN A 78 -12.99 6.70 -10.72
C ASN A 78 -12.40 7.92 -9.99
N SER A 79 -11.09 8.10 -10.05
CA SER A 79 -10.39 9.11 -9.25
C SER A 79 -10.72 10.55 -9.62
N ASN A 80 -11.14 10.82 -10.86
CA ASN A 80 -11.52 12.18 -11.27
C ASN A 80 -12.90 12.59 -10.71
N GLU A 81 -13.77 11.62 -10.44
CA GLU A 81 -15.06 11.87 -9.78
C GLU A 81 -14.91 11.89 -8.24
N LYS A 82 -14.05 11.01 -7.72
CA LYS A 82 -13.83 10.81 -6.27
C LYS A 82 -12.51 11.40 -5.80
N TYR A 83 -12.05 12.51 -6.39
CA TYR A 83 -10.72 13.05 -6.14
C TYR A 83 -10.48 13.41 -4.66
N LEU A 84 -11.47 14.01 -3.98
CA LEU A 84 -11.34 14.32 -2.55
C LEU A 84 -11.07 13.08 -1.71
N GLN A 85 -11.74 11.96 -2.00
CA GLN A 85 -11.52 10.70 -1.29
C GLN A 85 -10.06 10.24 -1.39
N GLY A 86 -9.42 10.37 -2.54
CA GLY A 86 -8.02 10.03 -2.71
C GLY A 86 -7.08 10.89 -1.86
N TYR A 87 -7.31 12.20 -1.83
CA TYR A 87 -6.47 13.11 -1.04
C TYR A 87 -6.76 12.99 0.47
N GLU A 88 -8.01 13.03 0.89
CA GLU A 88 -8.38 13.04 2.30
C GLU A 88 -8.13 11.68 2.96
N ARG A 89 -8.39 10.60 2.25
CA ARG A 89 -8.23 9.26 2.81
C ARG A 89 -6.87 8.65 2.48
N ASP A 90 -6.56 8.42 1.19
CA ASP A 90 -5.36 7.67 0.84
C ASP A 90 -4.08 8.45 1.18
N PHE A 91 -3.97 9.73 0.79
CA PHE A 91 -2.77 10.51 1.04
C PHE A 91 -2.57 10.85 2.52
N ILE A 92 -3.60 11.42 3.17
CA ILE A 92 -3.48 11.84 4.58
C ILE A 92 -3.24 10.63 5.49
N GLN A 93 -3.97 9.52 5.30
CA GLN A 93 -3.77 8.35 6.15
C GLN A 93 -2.42 7.67 5.90
N THR A 94 -1.95 7.63 4.66
CA THR A 94 -0.59 7.13 4.38
C THR A 94 0.48 8.02 5.02
N THR A 95 0.29 9.33 5.06
CA THR A 95 1.21 10.24 5.78
C THR A 95 1.24 9.95 7.27
N LYS A 96 0.10 9.66 7.90
CA LYS A 96 0.06 9.20 9.31
C LYS A 96 0.77 7.85 9.49
N LEU A 97 0.54 6.89 8.58
CA LEU A 97 1.26 5.61 8.57
C LEU A 97 2.78 5.84 8.52
N CYS A 98 3.27 6.74 7.66
CA CYS A 98 4.70 7.07 7.57
C CYS A 98 5.26 7.51 8.94
N LYS A 99 4.54 8.36 9.67
CA LYS A 99 4.94 8.77 11.03
C LYS A 99 4.99 7.58 11.98
N MET A 100 3.96 6.72 12.00
CA MET A 100 3.91 5.55 12.88
C MET A 100 5.08 4.58 12.63
N ILE A 101 5.43 4.32 11.37
CA ILE A 101 6.49 3.36 11.00
C ILE A 101 7.89 3.90 11.28
N VAL A 102 8.11 5.21 11.14
CA VAL A 102 9.40 5.85 11.47
C VAL A 102 9.72 5.66 12.95
N ASP A 103 8.77 5.94 13.83
CA ASP A 103 8.94 5.78 15.29
C ASP A 103 9.25 4.32 15.67
N LYS A 104 8.72 3.35 14.94
CA LYS A 104 8.92 1.91 15.14
C LYS A 104 10.11 1.33 14.35
N LYS A 105 10.79 2.14 13.51
CA LYS A 105 11.87 1.72 12.58
C LYS A 105 11.45 0.61 11.61
N ILE A 106 10.20 0.61 11.19
CA ILE A 106 9.65 -0.33 10.20
C ILE A 106 9.99 0.18 8.79
N ARG A 107 10.38 -0.71 7.89
CA ARG A 107 10.59 -0.37 6.48
C ARG A 107 9.29 -0.53 5.70
N MET A 108 9.03 0.35 4.74
CA MET A 108 7.82 0.31 3.92
C MET A 108 8.14 0.15 2.43
N ILE A 109 7.33 -0.68 1.77
CA ILE A 109 7.20 -0.73 0.31
C ILE A 109 5.81 -0.21 -0.01
N PHE A 110 5.75 0.82 -0.86
CA PHE A 110 4.50 1.41 -1.33
C PHE A 110 4.22 1.00 -2.78
N LEU A 111 3.02 0.52 -3.06
CA LEU A 111 2.60 0.20 -4.42
C LEU A 111 2.07 1.45 -5.12
N SER A 112 2.91 2.04 -5.94
CA SER A 112 2.56 3.19 -6.79
C SER A 112 1.92 2.75 -8.10
N SER A 113 1.97 3.58 -9.13
CA SER A 113 1.34 3.30 -10.42
C SER A 113 2.13 3.93 -11.58
N GLY A 114 3.02 3.16 -12.20
CA GLY A 114 3.87 3.64 -13.28
C GLY A 114 3.09 4.29 -14.44
N GLY A 115 2.00 3.67 -14.89
CA GLY A 115 1.19 4.19 -16.00
C GLY A 115 0.47 5.51 -15.72
N THR A 116 0.08 5.77 -14.46
CA THR A 116 -0.65 7.01 -14.13
C THR A 116 0.24 8.11 -13.58
N VAL A 117 1.36 7.77 -12.94
CA VAL A 117 2.33 8.73 -12.38
C VAL A 117 3.18 9.35 -13.47
N TYR A 118 3.74 8.52 -14.36
CA TYR A 118 4.56 9.03 -15.46
C TYR A 118 3.73 9.56 -16.64
N GLY A 119 2.48 9.13 -16.77
CA GLY A 119 1.59 9.53 -17.84
C GLY A 119 2.06 9.08 -19.22
N ASN A 120 1.69 9.84 -20.26
CA ASN A 120 2.01 9.52 -21.64
C ASN A 120 3.43 10.01 -21.98
N GLN A 121 4.41 9.13 -21.84
CA GLN A 121 5.80 9.40 -22.24
C GLN A 121 6.03 8.96 -23.70
N GLU A 122 6.83 9.72 -24.42
CA GLU A 122 7.17 9.44 -25.83
C GLU A 122 8.10 8.23 -25.95
N ILE A 123 8.99 8.04 -24.95
CA ILE A 123 9.97 6.96 -24.93
C ILE A 123 9.43 5.78 -24.11
N GLN A 124 9.48 4.58 -24.71
CA GLN A 124 9.09 3.33 -24.08
C GLN A 124 10.22 2.28 -24.19
N PRO A 125 10.47 1.46 -23.17
CA PRO A 125 9.85 1.50 -21.83
C PRO A 125 10.21 2.76 -21.05
N ILE A 126 9.30 3.19 -20.16
CA ILE A 126 9.51 4.40 -19.36
C ILE A 126 10.63 4.15 -18.33
N SER A 127 11.65 5.01 -18.33
CA SER A 127 12.72 4.99 -17.33
C SER A 127 12.21 5.54 -16.00
N GLU A 128 12.78 5.08 -14.88
CA GLU A 128 12.53 5.63 -13.55
C GLU A 128 13.01 7.09 -13.40
N ASP A 129 13.91 7.55 -14.26
CA ASP A 129 14.39 8.94 -14.33
C ASP A 129 13.43 9.87 -15.12
N ALA A 130 12.37 9.31 -15.73
CA ALA A 130 11.41 10.10 -16.48
C ALA A 130 10.67 11.05 -15.56
N LEU A 131 10.42 12.28 -16.05
CA LEU A 131 9.70 13.29 -15.29
C LEU A 131 8.23 12.84 -15.07
N PRO A 132 7.76 12.74 -13.81
CA PRO A 132 6.37 12.40 -13.54
C PRO A 132 5.41 13.44 -14.14
N ARG A 133 4.38 12.96 -14.84
CA ARG A 133 3.31 13.75 -15.45
C ARG A 133 1.96 13.08 -15.22
N PRO A 134 1.43 13.11 -13.98
CA PRO A 134 0.21 12.40 -13.64
C PRO A 134 -0.96 12.77 -14.53
N ILE A 135 -1.70 11.77 -15.02
CA ILE A 135 -2.80 11.97 -15.98
C ILE A 135 -4.19 12.04 -15.32
N ASN A 136 -4.27 11.75 -14.03
CA ASN A 136 -5.50 11.80 -13.25
C ASN A 136 -5.21 12.01 -11.76
N HIS A 137 -6.25 12.21 -10.95
CA HIS A 137 -6.09 12.42 -9.50
C HIS A 137 -5.50 11.20 -8.77
N TYR A 138 -5.76 9.97 -9.25
CA TYR A 138 -5.12 8.77 -8.71
C TYR A 138 -3.59 8.84 -8.85
N GLY A 139 -3.08 9.17 -10.05
CA GLY A 139 -1.65 9.35 -10.29
C GLY A 139 -1.06 10.48 -9.45
N ASN A 140 -1.77 11.60 -9.30
CA ASN A 140 -1.34 12.69 -8.43
C ASN A 140 -1.22 12.26 -6.96
N VAL A 141 -2.22 11.55 -6.43
CA VAL A 141 -2.19 11.03 -5.06
C VAL A 141 -1.01 10.06 -4.86
N LYS A 142 -0.79 9.14 -5.82
CA LYS A 142 0.36 8.23 -5.76
C LYS A 142 1.69 9.00 -5.74
N LEU A 143 1.86 10.01 -6.59
CA LEU A 143 3.06 10.84 -6.63
C LEU A 143 3.25 11.66 -5.34
N CYS A 144 2.18 12.21 -4.76
CA CYS A 144 2.23 12.89 -3.46
C CYS A 144 2.74 11.95 -2.36
N ILE A 145 2.26 10.70 -2.35
CA ILE A 145 2.72 9.68 -1.40
C ILE A 145 4.20 9.35 -1.64
N GLU A 146 4.62 9.11 -2.90
CA GLU A 146 6.03 8.87 -3.22
C GLU A 146 6.95 9.97 -2.70
N ASN A 147 6.55 11.23 -2.87
CA ASN A 147 7.33 12.38 -2.37
C ASN A 147 7.34 12.48 -0.83
N THR A 148 6.37 11.89 -0.16
CA THR A 148 6.30 11.87 1.32
C THR A 148 7.18 10.79 1.93
N ILE A 149 7.36 9.65 1.24
CA ILE A 149 8.12 8.49 1.75
C ILE A 149 9.61 8.52 1.40
N ARG A 150 10.05 9.45 0.58
CA ARG A 150 11.46 9.71 0.25
C ARG A 150 12.14 10.47 1.36
#